data_7cf3d711cdf5439bffa3efca21e3f544
#
_entry.id   7cf3d711cdf5439bffa3efca21e3f544
#
_cell.length_a   1.000
_cell.length_b   1.000
_cell.length_c   1.000
_cell.angle_alpha   90.00
_cell.angle_beta   90.00
_cell.angle_gamma   90.00
#
_symmetry.space_group_name_H-M   'P 1'
#
loop_
_entity.id
_entity.type
_entity.pdbx_description
1 polymer ?
#
loop_
_entity_poly.entity_id
_entity_poly.type
_entity_poly.pdbx_seq_one_letter_code
_entity_poly.pdbx_strand_id
1 'polypeptide(L)'
;LHSLQHSFPTRRSSDLQEAIAAPKMGGIVRLTGFILKMTFAFEIIGALVMAPVFCKDFGAKGVWMAFFHSISAFCNAGFDIMGSDTAQFVSLTDYATNPVINITVILLILIGGIGFLTWDDVRYNKFHFRKYRMQSKVILVTSLVLILFPAVYFYFGEFADSPAVERIFSSLFQAITPRTAGFNTANLTAM
;
A
#
# COMPACT_ATOMS: atom_id res chain seq x y z
N LEU A 1 -48.20 -46.31 5.33
CA LEU A 1 -46.84 -45.91 5.65
C LEU A 1 -46.33 -44.94 4.58
N HIS A 2 -46.63 -43.63 4.72
CA HIS A 2 -46.05 -42.57 3.88
C HIS A 2 -44.70 -42.20 4.46
N SER A 3 -43.61 -42.49 3.72
CA SER A 3 -42.28 -42.00 4.01
C SER A 3 -42.24 -40.51 3.69
N LEU A 4 -42.15 -39.69 4.71
CA LEU A 4 -41.78 -38.27 4.62
C LEU A 4 -40.29 -38.21 4.27
N GLN A 5 -39.98 -38.17 2.97
CA GLN A 5 -38.67 -37.74 2.52
C GLN A 5 -38.61 -36.22 2.69
N HIS A 6 -38.05 -35.78 3.81
CA HIS A 6 -37.55 -34.41 3.95
C HIS A 6 -36.35 -34.25 3.01
N SER A 7 -36.59 -33.84 1.78
CA SER A 7 -35.55 -33.36 0.89
C SER A 7 -35.04 -32.02 1.47
N PHE A 8 -33.91 -32.04 2.15
CA PHE A 8 -33.17 -30.82 2.39
C PHE A 8 -32.90 -30.16 1.03
N PRO A 9 -33.22 -28.87 0.85
CA PRO A 9 -32.84 -28.18 -0.37
C PRO A 9 -31.32 -28.17 -0.46
N THR A 10 -30.77 -29.00 -1.32
CA THR A 10 -29.36 -28.94 -1.68
C THR A 10 -29.13 -27.56 -2.27
N ARG A 11 -28.55 -26.67 -1.52
CA ARG A 11 -28.09 -25.37 -2.03
C ARG A 11 -27.24 -25.66 -3.27
N ARG A 12 -27.68 -25.19 -4.42
CA ARG A 12 -26.92 -25.36 -5.66
C ARG A 12 -25.53 -24.73 -5.44
N SER A 13 -24.51 -25.33 -6.01
CA SER A 13 -23.13 -24.78 -5.95
C SER A 13 -23.06 -23.33 -6.45
N SER A 14 -24.01 -22.91 -7.30
CA SER A 14 -24.23 -21.52 -7.72
C SER A 14 -24.58 -20.58 -6.57
N ASP A 15 -25.39 -21.03 -5.59
CA ASP A 15 -25.85 -20.21 -4.47
C ASP A 15 -24.71 -20.00 -3.47
N LEU A 16 -23.83 -21.00 -3.34
CA LEU A 16 -22.60 -20.87 -2.54
C LEU A 16 -21.57 -19.95 -3.22
N GLN A 17 -21.46 -19.99 -4.54
CA GLN A 17 -20.61 -19.07 -5.31
C GLN A 17 -21.11 -17.61 -5.21
N GLU A 18 -22.43 -17.42 -5.22
CA GLU A 18 -23.04 -16.09 -5.06
C GLU A 18 -22.87 -15.57 -3.62
N ALA A 19 -23.01 -16.43 -2.62
CA ALA A 19 -22.83 -16.09 -1.21
C ALA A 19 -21.35 -15.73 -0.86
N ILE A 20 -20.39 -16.31 -1.58
CA ILE A 20 -18.95 -16.03 -1.40
C ILE A 20 -18.51 -14.84 -2.28
N ALA A 21 -19.40 -14.30 -3.14
CA ALA A 21 -19.06 -13.29 -4.15
C ALA A 21 -17.85 -13.68 -5.03
N ALA A 22 -17.62 -14.98 -5.22
CA ALA A 22 -16.52 -15.48 -6.00
C ALA A 22 -16.75 -15.24 -7.49
N PRO A 23 -15.87 -14.58 -8.22
CA PRO A 23 -15.98 -14.42 -9.65
C PRO A 23 -15.99 -15.80 -10.33
N LYS A 24 -16.81 -15.97 -11.39
CA LYS A 24 -16.81 -17.20 -12.20
C LYS A 24 -15.38 -17.59 -12.58
N MET A 25 -15.05 -18.88 -12.62
CA MET A 25 -13.67 -19.40 -12.81
C MET A 25 -12.86 -18.66 -13.91
N GLY A 26 -13.48 -18.35 -15.05
CA GLY A 26 -12.85 -17.55 -16.11
C GLY A 26 -12.57 -16.08 -15.72
N GLY A 27 -13.29 -15.54 -14.74
CA GLY A 27 -13.05 -14.22 -14.18
C GLY A 27 -11.84 -14.18 -13.23
N ILE A 28 -11.62 -15.27 -12.48
CA ILE A 28 -10.49 -15.38 -11.55
C ILE A 28 -9.17 -15.33 -12.30
N VAL A 29 -9.00 -16.14 -13.36
CA VAL A 29 -7.77 -16.16 -14.16
C VAL A 29 -7.47 -14.79 -14.77
N ARG A 30 -8.49 -14.09 -15.28
CA ARG A 30 -8.33 -12.73 -15.82
C ARG A 30 -7.96 -11.72 -14.74
N LEU A 31 -8.58 -11.81 -13.56
CA LEU A 31 -8.29 -10.96 -12.43
C LEU A 31 -6.85 -11.19 -11.93
N THR A 32 -6.42 -12.45 -11.78
CA THR A 32 -5.05 -12.80 -11.37
C THR A 32 -4.03 -12.26 -12.36
N GLY A 33 -4.26 -12.43 -13.67
CA GLY A 33 -3.37 -11.87 -14.70
C GLY A 33 -3.31 -10.34 -14.66
N PHE A 34 -4.41 -9.67 -14.35
CA PHE A 34 -4.44 -8.22 -14.14
C PHE A 34 -3.66 -7.82 -12.89
N ILE A 35 -3.86 -8.51 -11.76
CA ILE A 35 -3.13 -8.27 -10.51
C ILE A 35 -1.63 -8.35 -10.74
N LEU A 36 -1.14 -9.45 -11.30
CA LEU A 36 0.28 -9.66 -11.56
C LEU A 36 0.89 -8.54 -12.42
N LYS A 37 0.20 -8.18 -13.53
CA LYS A 37 0.67 -7.10 -14.41
C LYS A 37 0.76 -5.76 -13.69
N MET A 38 -0.23 -5.42 -12.89
CA MET A 38 -0.26 -4.15 -12.15
C MET A 38 0.76 -4.12 -11.02
N THR A 39 0.93 -5.23 -10.29
CA THR A 39 1.96 -5.37 -9.25
C THR A 39 3.34 -5.09 -9.83
N PHE A 40 3.76 -5.85 -10.85
CA PHE A 40 5.06 -5.64 -11.46
C PHE A 40 5.21 -4.25 -12.07
N ALA A 41 4.15 -3.69 -12.67
CA ALA A 41 4.21 -2.34 -13.21
C ALA A 41 4.49 -1.29 -12.13
N PHE A 42 3.78 -1.34 -10.99
CA PHE A 42 4.00 -0.39 -9.90
C PHE A 42 5.37 -0.57 -9.24
N GLU A 43 5.80 -1.81 -9.02
CA GLU A 43 7.12 -2.11 -8.45
C GLU A 43 8.26 -1.62 -9.36
N ILE A 44 8.16 -1.85 -10.67
CA ILE A 44 9.16 -1.37 -11.64
C ILE A 44 9.16 0.17 -11.72
N ILE A 45 7.99 0.80 -11.80
CA ILE A 45 7.89 2.27 -11.84
C ILE A 45 8.47 2.86 -10.56
N GLY A 46 8.12 2.33 -9.38
CA GLY A 46 8.66 2.79 -8.12
C GLY A 46 10.18 2.66 -8.04
N ALA A 47 10.71 1.50 -8.48
CA ALA A 47 12.15 1.28 -8.55
C ALA A 47 12.86 2.27 -9.49
N LEU A 48 12.30 2.50 -10.68
CA LEU A 48 12.87 3.45 -11.66
C LEU A 48 12.87 4.89 -11.15
N VAL A 49 11.86 5.29 -10.40
CA VAL A 49 11.77 6.64 -9.82
C VAL A 49 12.77 6.82 -8.67
N MET A 50 12.97 5.79 -7.83
CA MET A 50 13.92 5.85 -6.71
C MET A 50 15.37 5.61 -7.12
N ALA A 51 15.62 4.87 -8.21
CA ALA A 51 16.96 4.49 -8.64
C ALA A 51 17.92 5.69 -8.82
N PRO A 52 17.55 6.82 -9.43
CA PRO A 52 18.47 7.96 -9.57
C PRO A 52 18.96 8.51 -8.22
N VAL A 53 18.09 8.49 -7.20
CA VAL A 53 18.43 8.98 -5.85
C VAL A 53 19.40 8.01 -5.19
N PHE A 54 19.06 6.72 -5.13
CA PHE A 54 19.93 5.72 -4.50
C PHE A 54 21.24 5.50 -5.27
N CYS A 55 21.24 5.61 -6.59
CA CYS A 55 22.48 5.49 -7.38
C CYS A 55 23.44 6.65 -7.15
N LYS A 56 22.92 7.84 -6.85
CA LYS A 56 23.75 8.99 -6.49
C LYS A 56 24.54 8.73 -5.20
N ASP A 57 23.93 8.08 -4.22
CA ASP A 57 24.52 7.89 -2.89
C ASP A 57 25.29 6.56 -2.79
N PHE A 58 24.83 5.49 -3.45
CA PHE A 58 25.37 4.13 -3.34
C PHE A 58 25.94 3.57 -4.66
N GLY A 59 25.99 4.37 -5.72
CA GLY A 59 26.50 3.91 -7.05
C GLY A 59 25.65 2.78 -7.61
N ALA A 60 26.29 1.76 -8.17
CA ALA A 60 25.60 0.63 -8.83
C ALA A 60 24.70 -0.18 -7.86
N LYS A 61 25.04 -0.22 -6.57
CA LYS A 61 24.19 -0.88 -5.54
C LYS A 61 22.84 -0.18 -5.39
N GLY A 62 22.75 1.13 -5.71
CA GLY A 62 21.53 1.90 -5.63
C GLY A 62 20.39 1.35 -6.49
N VAL A 63 20.69 0.70 -7.63
CA VAL A 63 19.68 0.05 -8.46
C VAL A 63 19.00 -1.10 -7.70
N TRP A 64 19.80 -1.97 -7.07
CA TRP A 64 19.27 -3.05 -6.25
C TRP A 64 18.46 -2.53 -5.06
N MET A 65 18.96 -1.49 -4.39
CA MET A 65 18.26 -0.86 -3.26
C MET A 65 16.91 -0.29 -3.70
N ALA A 66 16.84 0.36 -4.88
CA ALA A 66 15.59 0.88 -5.41
C ALA A 66 14.57 -0.22 -5.68
N PHE A 67 14.99 -1.33 -6.29
CA PHE A 67 14.13 -2.49 -6.49
C PHE A 67 13.63 -3.10 -5.19
N PHE A 68 14.53 -3.33 -4.25
CA PHE A 68 14.19 -3.91 -2.95
C PHE A 68 13.17 -3.06 -2.20
N HIS A 69 13.44 -1.75 -2.08
CA HIS A 69 12.53 -0.85 -1.36
C HIS A 69 11.20 -0.67 -2.08
N SER A 70 11.18 -0.71 -3.42
CA SER A 70 9.92 -0.64 -4.18
C SER A 70 9.02 -1.84 -3.91
N ILE A 71 9.57 -3.05 -3.96
CA ILE A 71 8.84 -4.29 -3.66
C ILE A 71 8.39 -4.30 -2.19
N SER A 72 9.31 -3.98 -1.27
CA SER A 72 9.01 -3.93 0.16
C SER A 72 7.90 -2.93 0.50
N ALA A 73 7.91 -1.75 -0.12
CA ALA A 73 6.88 -0.73 0.07
C ALA A 73 5.53 -1.15 -0.51
N PHE A 74 5.52 -1.69 -1.73
CA PHE A 74 4.30 -2.14 -2.38
C PHE A 74 3.65 -3.32 -1.65
N CYS A 75 4.45 -4.29 -1.19
CA CYS A 75 4.00 -5.42 -0.39
C CYS A 75 3.65 -5.05 1.07
N ASN A 76 3.84 -3.79 1.48
CA ASN A 76 3.69 -3.32 2.86
C ASN A 76 4.53 -4.16 3.85
N ALA A 77 5.72 -4.58 3.45
CA ALA A 77 6.58 -5.45 4.25
C ALA A 77 7.49 -4.67 5.23
N GLY A 78 7.86 -3.43 4.88
CA GLY A 78 8.66 -2.53 5.72
C GLY A 78 10.11 -2.91 5.91
N PHE A 79 10.59 -3.90 5.18
CA PHE A 79 12.01 -4.26 5.22
C PHE A 79 12.84 -3.23 4.45
N ASP A 80 13.95 -2.85 5.03
CA ASP A 80 14.96 -2.01 4.40
C ASP A 80 16.34 -2.68 4.41
N ILE A 81 17.22 -2.21 3.55
CA ILE A 81 18.62 -2.65 3.46
C ILE A 81 19.58 -1.46 3.60
N MET A 82 19.16 -0.45 4.38
CA MET A 82 19.93 0.79 4.61
C MET A 82 20.93 0.64 5.75
N GLY A 83 20.74 -0.35 6.62
CA GLY A 83 21.60 -0.58 7.78
C GLY A 83 23.05 -0.86 7.41
N SER A 84 23.97 -0.38 8.23
CA SER A 84 25.40 -0.63 8.19
C SER A 84 25.90 -1.22 9.51
N ASP A 85 27.13 -1.70 9.54
CA ASP A 85 27.74 -2.25 10.77
C ASP A 85 27.82 -1.24 11.92
N THR A 86 27.83 0.05 11.58
CA THR A 86 27.91 1.16 12.55
C THR A 86 26.55 1.79 12.88
N ALA A 87 25.56 1.63 12.03
CA ALA A 87 24.22 2.17 12.20
C ALA A 87 23.18 1.12 11.76
N GLN A 88 22.67 0.36 12.74
CA GLN A 88 21.58 -0.58 12.53
C GLN A 88 20.25 0.18 12.67
N PHE A 89 19.21 -0.29 11.98
CA PHE A 89 17.85 0.27 12.06
C PHE A 89 17.70 1.72 11.56
N VAL A 90 18.50 2.13 10.59
CA VAL A 90 18.44 3.49 10.02
C VAL A 90 17.16 3.71 9.22
N SER A 91 16.65 2.67 8.57
CA SER A 91 15.51 2.75 7.64
C SER A 91 15.69 3.87 6.60
N LEU A 92 14.67 4.68 6.33
CA LEU A 92 14.73 5.78 5.37
C LEU A 92 14.93 7.15 6.02
N THR A 93 15.50 7.20 7.25
CA THR A 93 15.67 8.46 8.00
C THR A 93 16.55 9.47 7.28
N ASP A 94 17.59 9.03 6.57
CA ASP A 94 18.48 9.90 5.78
C ASP A 94 17.76 10.58 4.60
N TYR A 95 16.58 10.05 4.23
CA TYR A 95 15.74 10.57 3.14
C TYR A 95 14.49 11.30 3.63
N ALA A 96 14.40 11.67 4.91
CA ALA A 96 13.23 12.34 5.49
C ALA A 96 12.80 13.61 4.72
N THR A 97 13.77 14.35 4.18
CA THR A 97 13.54 15.58 3.39
C THR A 97 13.46 15.34 1.87
N ASN A 98 13.72 14.13 1.40
CA ASN A 98 13.75 13.84 -0.02
C ASN A 98 12.32 13.56 -0.56
N PRO A 99 11.74 14.47 -1.38
CA PRO A 99 10.37 14.32 -1.85
C PRO A 99 10.19 13.10 -2.77
N VAL A 100 11.20 12.75 -3.56
CA VAL A 100 11.11 11.63 -4.51
C VAL A 100 10.92 10.32 -3.76
N ILE A 101 11.77 10.06 -2.77
CA ILE A 101 11.67 8.82 -1.96
C ILE A 101 10.37 8.81 -1.16
N ASN A 102 10.07 9.88 -0.42
CA ASN A 102 8.88 9.94 0.42
C ASN A 102 7.59 9.72 -0.38
N ILE A 103 7.39 10.49 -1.46
CA ILE A 103 6.17 10.38 -2.28
C ILE A 103 6.07 9.00 -2.91
N THR A 104 7.17 8.46 -3.45
CA THR A 104 7.15 7.16 -4.10
C THR A 104 6.81 6.04 -3.13
N VAL A 105 7.45 6.00 -1.96
CA VAL A 105 7.19 4.99 -0.92
C VAL A 105 5.76 5.11 -0.40
N ILE A 106 5.28 6.31 -0.08
CA ILE A 106 3.90 6.57 0.35
C ILE A 106 2.89 6.05 -0.69
N LEU A 107 3.09 6.37 -1.96
CA LEU A 107 2.18 5.93 -3.02
C LEU A 107 2.20 4.41 -3.19
N LEU A 108 3.36 3.77 -3.13
CA LEU A 108 3.48 2.31 -3.21
C LEU A 108 2.75 1.63 -2.05
N ILE A 109 2.94 2.09 -0.82
CA ILE A 109 2.25 1.60 0.38
C ILE A 109 0.74 1.73 0.22
N LEU A 110 0.26 2.89 -0.21
CA LEU A 110 -1.17 3.15 -0.38
C LEU A 110 -1.77 2.28 -1.48
N ILE A 111 -1.15 2.22 -2.64
CA ILE A 111 -1.63 1.43 -3.78
C ILE A 111 -1.62 -0.06 -3.43
N GLY A 112 -0.57 -0.56 -2.79
CA GLY A 112 -0.50 -1.95 -2.32
C GLY A 112 -1.55 -2.28 -1.27
N GLY A 113 -1.82 -1.34 -0.35
CA GLY A 113 -2.71 -1.54 0.79
C GLY A 113 -4.22 -1.43 0.51
N ILE A 114 -4.65 -0.77 -0.57
CA ILE A 114 -6.09 -0.60 -0.88
C ILE A 114 -6.78 -1.87 -1.41
N GLY A 115 -6.01 -2.86 -1.82
CA GLY A 115 -6.52 -4.16 -2.28
C GLY A 115 -6.94 -4.21 -3.75
N PHE A 116 -6.78 -5.39 -4.33
CA PHE A 116 -6.90 -5.63 -5.77
C PHE A 116 -8.33 -5.47 -6.31
N LEU A 117 -9.35 -5.75 -5.51
CA LEU A 117 -10.75 -5.54 -5.90
C LEU A 117 -11.07 -4.04 -6.05
N THR A 118 -10.45 -3.20 -5.23
CA THR A 118 -10.56 -1.74 -5.35
C THR A 118 -9.87 -1.24 -6.62
N TRP A 119 -8.72 -1.83 -7.01
CA TRP A 119 -8.07 -1.51 -8.29
C TRP A 119 -8.96 -1.86 -9.48
N ASP A 120 -9.65 -3.01 -9.40
CA ASP A 120 -10.61 -3.42 -10.44
C ASP A 120 -11.73 -2.39 -10.58
N ASP A 121 -12.30 -1.93 -9.47
CA ASP A 121 -13.32 -0.88 -9.47
C ASP A 121 -12.79 0.46 -10.04
N VAL A 122 -11.58 0.88 -9.66
CA VAL A 122 -10.94 2.08 -10.21
C VAL A 122 -10.74 1.96 -11.71
N ARG A 123 -10.31 0.80 -12.19
CA ARG A 123 -10.10 0.54 -13.61
C ARG A 123 -11.38 0.64 -14.43
N TYR A 124 -12.48 -0.01 -13.95
CA TYR A 124 -13.75 -0.06 -14.69
C TYR A 124 -14.57 1.20 -14.54
N ASN A 125 -14.65 1.75 -13.34
CA ASN A 125 -15.53 2.88 -13.02
C ASN A 125 -14.81 4.24 -13.02
N LYS A 126 -13.47 4.24 -13.14
CA LYS A 126 -12.63 5.47 -13.14
C LYS A 126 -13.04 6.40 -11.99
N PHE A 127 -13.41 7.64 -12.29
CA PHE A 127 -13.81 8.67 -11.30
C PHE A 127 -15.29 8.57 -10.84
N HIS A 128 -16.03 7.57 -11.31
CA HIS A 128 -17.44 7.43 -10.93
C HIS A 128 -17.59 6.69 -9.59
N PHE A 129 -17.22 7.34 -8.49
CA PHE A 129 -17.25 6.76 -7.14
C PHE A 129 -18.61 6.13 -6.76
N ARG A 130 -19.72 6.67 -7.25
CA ARG A 130 -21.07 6.12 -7.01
C ARG A 130 -21.23 4.68 -7.50
N LYS A 131 -20.50 4.29 -8.57
CA LYS A 131 -20.57 2.97 -9.19
C LYS A 131 -19.65 1.93 -8.53
N TYR A 132 -18.80 2.34 -7.59
CA TYR A 132 -17.91 1.44 -6.89
C TYR A 132 -18.67 0.49 -5.98
N ARG A 133 -18.13 -0.71 -5.80
CA ARG A 133 -18.63 -1.68 -4.82
C ARG A 133 -18.62 -1.06 -3.43
N MET A 134 -19.56 -1.47 -2.57
CA MET A 134 -19.63 -0.97 -1.18
C MET A 134 -18.30 -1.15 -0.44
N GLN A 135 -17.66 -2.31 -0.60
CA GLN A 135 -16.35 -2.61 -0.01
C GLN A 135 -15.29 -1.59 -0.43
N SER A 136 -15.16 -1.29 -1.72
CA SER A 136 -14.18 -0.31 -2.22
C SER A 136 -14.43 1.10 -1.69
N LYS A 137 -15.70 1.50 -1.57
CA LYS A 137 -16.07 2.79 -0.95
C LYS A 137 -15.63 2.87 0.50
N VAL A 138 -15.93 1.82 1.28
CA VAL A 138 -15.53 1.76 2.69
C VAL A 138 -14.02 1.81 2.82
N ILE A 139 -13.27 1.00 2.05
CA ILE A 139 -11.80 0.98 2.09
C ILE A 139 -11.23 2.37 1.78
N LEU A 140 -11.69 3.02 0.71
CA LEU A 140 -11.16 4.34 0.32
C LEU A 140 -11.48 5.42 1.34
N VAL A 141 -12.72 5.49 1.82
CA VAL A 141 -13.12 6.49 2.83
C VAL A 141 -12.40 6.28 4.16
N THR A 142 -12.39 5.04 4.66
CA THR A 142 -11.70 4.71 5.91
C THR A 142 -10.20 4.98 5.80
N SER A 143 -9.57 4.61 4.68
CA SER A 143 -8.16 4.90 4.44
C SER A 143 -7.88 6.40 4.44
N LEU A 144 -8.72 7.19 3.79
CA LEU A 144 -8.57 8.64 3.77
C LEU A 144 -8.66 9.25 5.17
N VAL A 145 -9.64 8.85 5.96
CA VAL A 145 -9.82 9.34 7.35
C VAL A 145 -8.63 8.94 8.22
N LEU A 146 -8.20 7.67 8.14
CA LEU A 146 -7.07 7.15 8.92
C LEU A 146 -5.71 7.73 8.50
N ILE A 147 -5.60 8.38 7.34
CA ILE A 147 -4.40 9.10 6.93
C ILE A 147 -4.50 10.57 7.36
N LEU A 148 -5.61 11.22 7.05
CA LEU A 148 -5.73 12.67 7.29
C LEU A 148 -5.72 13.02 8.78
N PHE A 149 -6.43 12.26 9.62
CA PHE A 149 -6.52 12.56 11.03
C PHE A 149 -5.15 12.48 11.74
N PRO A 150 -4.38 11.38 11.65
CA PRO A 150 -3.04 11.34 12.23
C PRO A 150 -2.06 12.31 11.56
N ALA A 151 -2.15 12.51 10.24
CA ALA A 151 -1.26 13.46 9.55
C ALA A 151 -1.42 14.88 10.08
N VAL A 152 -2.66 15.33 10.31
CA VAL A 152 -2.94 16.63 10.93
C VAL A 152 -2.41 16.68 12.36
N TYR A 153 -2.62 15.63 13.14
CA TYR A 153 -2.10 15.54 14.51
C TYR A 153 -0.57 15.66 14.55
N PHE A 154 0.14 14.86 13.74
CA PHE A 154 1.60 14.91 13.65
C PHE A 154 2.12 16.26 13.13
N TYR A 155 1.41 16.85 12.17
CA TYR A 155 1.79 18.13 11.60
C TYR A 155 1.76 19.28 12.62
N PHE A 156 0.76 19.34 13.48
CA PHE A 156 0.63 20.42 14.48
C PHE A 156 1.22 20.08 15.84
N GLY A 157 1.37 18.80 16.15
CA GLY A 157 1.92 18.33 17.41
C GLY A 157 3.40 18.02 17.31
N GLU A 158 3.73 16.82 16.87
CA GLU A 158 5.06 16.23 16.98
C GLU A 158 6.11 16.93 16.11
N PHE A 159 5.77 17.27 14.87
CA PHE A 159 6.70 17.90 13.92
C PHE A 159 6.55 19.43 13.87
N ALA A 160 5.97 20.08 14.88
CA ALA A 160 5.71 21.51 14.88
C ALA A 160 6.99 22.37 14.73
N ASP A 161 8.10 21.91 15.31
CA ASP A 161 9.37 22.61 15.32
C ASP A 161 10.29 22.25 14.13
N SER A 162 9.88 21.29 13.29
CA SER A 162 10.65 20.87 12.11
C SER A 162 10.52 21.83 10.95
N PRO A 163 11.50 21.90 10.02
CA PRO A 163 11.40 22.66 8.78
C PRO A 163 10.16 22.28 7.96
N ALA A 164 9.55 23.24 7.28
CA ALA A 164 8.24 23.04 6.62
C ALA A 164 8.18 21.82 5.68
N VAL A 165 9.23 21.54 4.93
CA VAL A 165 9.29 20.41 3.98
C VAL A 165 9.35 19.09 4.75
N GLU A 166 10.23 18.98 5.72
CA GLU A 166 10.36 17.79 6.57
C GLU A 166 9.08 17.54 7.36
N ARG A 167 8.49 18.58 7.93
CA ARG A 167 7.23 18.55 8.65
C ARG A 167 6.10 17.92 7.86
N ILE A 168 5.93 18.32 6.58
CA ILE A 168 4.88 17.77 5.71
C ILE A 168 5.14 16.29 5.42
N PHE A 169 6.37 15.94 4.98
CA PHE A 169 6.67 14.56 4.61
C PHE A 169 6.67 13.62 5.80
N SER A 170 7.28 14.01 6.92
CA SER A 170 7.31 13.20 8.14
C SER A 170 5.91 12.98 8.71
N SER A 171 5.06 14.01 8.73
CA SER A 171 3.67 13.89 9.20
C SER A 171 2.86 12.93 8.32
N LEU A 172 2.96 13.04 7.01
CA LEU A 172 2.27 12.12 6.09
C LEU A 172 2.83 10.71 6.18
N PHE A 173 4.15 10.57 6.20
CA PHE A 173 4.80 9.28 6.27
C PHE A 173 4.45 8.56 7.57
N GLN A 174 4.53 9.26 8.71
CA GLN A 174 4.20 8.71 10.02
C GLN A 174 2.71 8.38 10.18
N ALA A 175 1.81 9.05 9.46
CA ALA A 175 0.40 8.69 9.43
C ALA A 175 0.11 7.41 8.62
N ILE A 176 0.96 7.09 7.64
CA ILE A 176 0.75 5.98 6.70
C ILE A 176 1.49 4.71 7.15
N THR A 177 2.74 4.84 7.59
CA THR A 177 3.61 3.69 7.89
C THR A 177 3.08 2.78 9.00
N PRO A 178 2.48 3.25 10.13
CA PRO A 178 1.99 2.36 11.19
C PRO A 178 0.78 1.52 10.78
N ARG A 179 0.14 1.85 9.67
CA ARG A 179 -1.02 1.09 9.19
C ARG A 179 -0.63 -0.31 8.70
N THR A 180 0.51 -0.43 8.02
CA THR A 180 0.90 -1.70 7.42
C THR A 180 2.39 -1.84 7.13
N ALA A 181 3.10 -0.77 6.78
CA ALA A 181 4.40 -0.88 6.12
C ALA A 181 5.59 -1.02 7.09
N GLY A 182 5.64 -0.21 8.15
CA GLY A 182 6.73 -0.28 9.12
C GLY A 182 8.03 0.43 8.72
N PHE A 183 8.11 1.11 7.58
CA PHE A 183 9.24 1.99 7.25
C PHE A 183 9.28 3.19 8.19
N ASN A 184 10.48 3.71 8.42
CA ASN A 184 10.68 4.88 9.27
C ASN A 184 11.49 5.96 8.55
N THR A 185 11.01 7.20 8.59
CA THR A 185 11.70 8.40 8.10
C THR A 185 12.00 9.39 9.22
N ALA A 186 11.46 9.18 10.42
CA ALA A 186 11.71 9.99 11.58
C ALA A 186 12.48 9.20 12.64
N ASN A 187 13.30 9.87 13.44
CA ASN A 187 14.00 9.23 14.55
C ASN A 187 13.03 9.07 15.73
N LEU A 188 12.38 7.90 15.82
CA LEU A 188 11.39 7.60 16.87
C LEU A 188 11.98 7.56 18.29
N THR A 189 13.31 7.42 18.42
CA THR A 189 13.96 7.44 19.74
C THR A 189 14.18 8.85 20.25
N ALA A 190 14.03 9.85 19.41
CA ALA A 190 14.18 11.27 19.75
C ALA A 190 12.83 11.98 19.95
N MET A 191 11.72 11.27 19.70
CA MET A 191 10.35 11.68 19.99
C MET A 191 9.97 11.25 21.40
#